data_3655a0c60d80cf751c0441a90ce12cbb
#
_entry.id   3655a0c60d80cf751c0441a90ce12cbb
#
_cell.length_a   1.000
_cell.length_b   1.000
_cell.length_c   1.000
_cell.angle_alpha   90.00
_cell.angle_beta   90.00
_cell.angle_gamma   90.00
#
_symmetry.space_group_name_H-M   'P 1'
#
loop_
_entity.id
_entity.type
_entity.pdbx_description
1 polymer ?
#
loop_
_entity_poly.entity_id
_entity_poly.type
_entity_poly.pdbx_seq_one_letter_code
_entity_poly.pdbx_strand_id
1 'polypeptide(L)'
;MILLFLSIIIFNLVALKFHKIPVKSRIVSIWTFTIAFQVLFDLIIEFKFQGYWYFDKGIEVLGFLAHTVLIPPVNVLLLSFYPYNKNLFKQAFYIIGCTVGMIIYESISILPEPWGFFHLGWWNVWYDLLVAPILILILVGYYKWICKLETV
;
A
#
# COMPACT_ATOMS: atom_id res chain seq x y z
N MET A 1 13.85 4.85 -10.70
CA MET A 1 14.67 4.16 -9.66
C MET A 1 14.89 5.00 -8.39
N ILE A 2 15.27 6.26 -8.49
CA ILE A 2 15.60 7.11 -7.34
C ILE A 2 14.41 7.22 -6.37
N LEU A 3 13.22 7.48 -6.88
CA LEU A 3 12.01 7.61 -6.07
C LEU A 3 11.70 6.34 -5.27
N LEU A 4 11.84 5.15 -5.88
CA LEU A 4 11.57 3.89 -5.20
C LEU A 4 12.47 3.71 -3.96
N PHE A 5 13.80 3.83 -4.14
CA PHE A 5 14.74 3.65 -3.03
C PHE A 5 14.58 4.71 -1.94
N LEU A 6 14.37 5.96 -2.34
CA LEU A 6 14.12 7.05 -1.39
C LEU A 6 12.83 6.78 -0.60
N SER A 7 11.77 6.35 -1.26
CA SER A 7 10.49 6.02 -0.62
C SER A 7 10.62 4.82 0.32
N ILE A 8 11.33 3.77 -0.08
CA ILE A 8 11.60 2.62 0.78
C ILE A 8 12.28 3.10 2.07
N ILE A 9 13.35 3.88 1.97
CA ILE A 9 14.08 4.38 3.15
C ILE A 9 13.15 5.24 4.03
N ILE A 10 12.49 6.22 3.45
CA ILE A 10 11.63 7.15 4.19
C ILE A 10 10.49 6.40 4.89
N PHE A 11 9.69 5.60 4.17
CA PHE A 11 8.53 4.94 4.75
C PHE A 11 8.90 3.90 5.80
N ASN A 12 10.00 3.17 5.62
CA ASN A 12 10.47 2.23 6.65
C ASN A 12 10.93 2.97 7.91
N LEU A 13 11.73 4.03 7.79
CA LEU A 13 12.18 4.83 8.94
C LEU A 13 10.99 5.48 9.67
N VAL A 14 10.04 6.04 8.93
CA VAL A 14 8.82 6.64 9.49
C VAL A 14 7.96 5.58 10.18
N ALA A 15 7.77 4.41 9.55
CA ALA A 15 7.02 3.32 10.15
C ALA A 15 7.68 2.83 11.45
N LEU A 16 9.00 2.60 11.46
CA LEU A 16 9.72 2.17 12.65
C LEU A 16 9.62 3.18 13.80
N LYS A 17 9.63 4.48 13.49
CA LYS A 17 9.64 5.53 14.50
C LYS A 17 8.24 5.92 15.00
N PHE A 18 7.23 5.90 14.14
CA PHE A 18 5.93 6.51 14.40
C PHE A 18 4.75 5.54 14.43
N HIS A 19 4.96 4.23 14.18
CA HIS A 19 3.83 3.29 14.29
C HIS A 19 3.28 3.25 15.71
N LYS A 20 1.97 3.08 15.82
CA LYS A 20 1.23 3.00 17.09
C LYS A 20 0.70 1.59 17.39
N ILE A 21 1.15 0.60 16.64
CA ILE A 21 0.71 -0.78 16.83
C ILE A 21 1.52 -1.39 17.98
N PRO A 22 0.89 -1.76 19.10
CA PRO A 22 1.61 -2.14 20.31
C PRO A 22 2.21 -3.53 20.27
N VAL A 23 1.66 -4.42 19.43
CA VAL A 23 2.00 -5.84 19.40
C VAL A 23 2.79 -6.16 18.14
N LYS A 24 4.00 -6.69 18.29
CA LYS A 24 4.89 -7.00 17.15
C LYS A 24 4.31 -8.06 16.22
N SER A 25 3.58 -9.06 16.73
CA SER A 25 2.92 -10.07 15.91
C SER A 25 1.92 -9.46 14.91
N ARG A 26 1.22 -8.39 15.29
CA ARG A 26 0.32 -7.66 14.40
C ARG A 26 1.06 -6.99 13.25
N ILE A 27 2.24 -6.43 13.51
CA ILE A 27 3.08 -5.83 12.46
C ILE A 27 3.49 -6.91 11.45
N VAL A 28 3.94 -8.07 11.94
CA VAL A 28 4.29 -9.22 11.10
C VAL A 28 3.07 -9.68 10.29
N SER A 29 1.91 -9.80 10.91
CA SER A 29 0.66 -10.19 10.24
C SER A 29 0.26 -9.20 9.15
N ILE A 30 0.36 -7.89 9.41
CA ILE A 30 0.08 -6.83 8.42
C ILE A 30 1.07 -6.96 7.25
N TRP A 31 2.35 -7.15 7.55
CA TRP A 31 3.39 -7.27 6.53
C TRP A 31 3.14 -8.47 5.61
N THR A 32 2.94 -9.64 6.22
CA THR A 32 2.65 -10.88 5.47
C THR A 32 1.38 -10.77 4.65
N PHE A 33 0.29 -10.24 5.23
CA PHE A 33 -0.96 -10.01 4.52
C PHE A 33 -0.77 -9.07 3.34
N THR A 34 -0.07 -7.96 3.54
CA THR A 34 0.19 -6.97 2.48
C THR A 34 0.92 -7.61 1.32
N ILE A 35 2.01 -8.35 1.58
CA ILE A 35 2.78 -9.02 0.53
C ILE A 35 1.91 -10.03 -0.22
N ALA A 36 1.22 -10.92 0.51
CA ALA A 36 0.39 -11.94 -0.11
C ALA A 36 -0.75 -11.35 -0.94
N PHE A 37 -1.44 -10.34 -0.40
CA PHE A 37 -2.55 -9.69 -1.08
C PHE A 37 -2.09 -8.91 -2.30
N GLN A 38 -0.99 -8.14 -2.18
CA GLN A 38 -0.44 -7.36 -3.27
C GLN A 38 0.03 -8.26 -4.41
N VAL A 39 0.80 -9.31 -4.09
CA VAL A 39 1.28 -10.26 -5.12
C VAL A 39 0.11 -10.92 -5.86
N LEU A 40 -0.98 -11.29 -5.15
CA LEU A 40 -2.16 -11.86 -5.80
C LEU A 40 -2.88 -10.84 -6.69
N PHE A 41 -2.98 -9.60 -6.27
CA PHE A 41 -3.59 -8.53 -7.04
C PHE A 41 -2.78 -8.25 -8.32
N ASP A 42 -1.46 -8.13 -8.19
CA ASP A 42 -0.55 -7.87 -9.31
C ASP A 42 -0.47 -9.05 -10.27
N LEU A 43 -0.55 -10.30 -9.77
CA LEU A 43 -0.61 -11.49 -10.63
C LEU A 43 -1.77 -11.40 -11.62
N ILE A 44 -2.88 -10.80 -11.22
CA ILE A 44 -4.07 -10.64 -12.05
C ILE A 44 -3.94 -9.37 -12.92
N ILE A 45 -3.69 -8.23 -12.31
CA ILE A 45 -3.77 -6.93 -13.01
C ILE A 45 -2.51 -6.65 -13.82
N GLU A 46 -1.33 -6.85 -13.25
CA GLU A 46 -0.05 -6.60 -13.92
C GLU A 46 0.28 -7.72 -14.92
N PHE A 47 0.42 -8.96 -14.44
CA PHE A 47 0.94 -10.04 -15.27
C PHE A 47 -0.09 -10.61 -16.25
N LYS A 48 -1.34 -10.84 -15.83
CA LYS A 48 -2.37 -11.42 -16.71
C LYS A 48 -2.99 -10.39 -17.64
N PHE A 49 -3.35 -9.23 -17.12
CA PHE A 49 -4.08 -8.21 -17.88
C PHE A 49 -3.21 -7.06 -18.39
N GLN A 50 -1.94 -6.95 -17.93
CA GLN A 50 -1.01 -5.87 -18.32
C GLN A 50 -1.61 -4.47 -18.10
N GLY A 51 -2.32 -4.29 -16.99
CA GLY A 51 -2.93 -3.03 -16.63
C GLY A 51 -1.91 -1.95 -16.33
N TYR A 52 -0.85 -2.32 -15.66
CA TYR A 52 0.33 -1.51 -15.33
C TYR A 52 1.54 -2.43 -15.16
N TRP A 53 2.73 -1.88 -14.98
CA TRP A 53 3.97 -2.62 -14.66
C TRP A 53 4.98 -1.70 -13.98
N TYR A 54 5.91 -2.31 -13.25
CA TYR A 54 7.04 -1.64 -12.62
C TYR A 54 8.28 -1.82 -13.50
N PHE A 55 9.01 -0.73 -13.77
CA PHE A 55 10.20 -0.70 -14.63
C PHE A 55 9.95 -1.27 -16.03
N ASP A 56 10.13 -2.58 -16.21
CA ASP A 56 9.90 -3.27 -17.47
C ASP A 56 8.73 -4.27 -17.39
N LYS A 57 8.19 -4.66 -18.53
CA LYS A 57 7.12 -5.66 -18.59
C LYS A 57 7.64 -7.04 -18.21
N GLY A 58 7.05 -7.64 -17.20
CA GLY A 58 7.37 -8.98 -16.74
C GLY A 58 7.78 -9.03 -15.28
N ILE A 59 8.30 -10.19 -14.85
CA ILE A 59 8.70 -10.40 -13.46
C ILE A 59 10.09 -9.80 -13.24
N GLU A 60 10.14 -8.71 -12.47
CA GLU A 60 11.38 -8.04 -12.14
C GLU A 60 11.66 -7.99 -10.64
N VAL A 61 12.95 -8.17 -10.28
CA VAL A 61 13.40 -8.14 -8.88
C VAL A 61 13.13 -6.77 -8.24
N LEU A 62 13.29 -5.69 -9.00
CA LEU A 62 13.05 -4.33 -8.48
C LEU A 62 11.55 -4.07 -8.23
N GLY A 63 10.64 -4.62 -9.05
CA GLY A 63 9.21 -4.58 -8.80
C GLY A 63 8.84 -5.27 -7.48
N PHE A 64 9.47 -6.41 -7.17
CA PHE A 64 9.24 -7.08 -5.89
C PHE A 64 9.62 -6.24 -4.66
N LEU A 65 10.59 -5.33 -4.77
CA LEU A 65 10.93 -4.42 -3.66
C LEU A 65 9.78 -3.45 -3.36
N ALA A 66 9.03 -3.01 -4.37
CA ALA A 66 7.85 -2.19 -4.16
C ALA A 66 6.81 -2.96 -3.32
N HIS A 67 6.51 -4.21 -3.66
CA HIS A 67 5.50 -5.02 -2.99
C HIS A 67 5.91 -5.50 -1.60
N THR A 68 7.19 -5.82 -1.41
CA THR A 68 7.66 -6.48 -0.20
C THR A 68 8.24 -5.51 0.84
N VAL A 69 8.78 -4.38 0.42
CA VAL A 69 9.52 -3.46 1.28
C VAL A 69 8.96 -2.05 1.30
N LEU A 70 8.27 -1.59 0.23
CA LEU A 70 7.68 -0.25 0.19
C LEU A 70 6.24 -0.22 0.72
N ILE A 71 5.36 -1.09 0.22
CA ILE A 71 3.94 -1.05 0.57
C ILE A 71 3.64 -1.47 2.01
N PRO A 72 4.27 -2.53 2.59
CA PRO A 72 3.97 -2.93 3.96
C PRO A 72 4.14 -1.85 5.03
N PRO A 73 5.25 -1.07 5.09
CA PRO A 73 5.37 0.01 6.07
C PRO A 73 4.33 1.12 5.88
N VAL A 74 3.92 1.40 4.64
CA VAL A 74 2.83 2.34 4.36
C VAL A 74 1.53 1.83 4.99
N ASN A 75 1.20 0.55 4.84
CA ASN A 75 0.03 -0.07 5.44
C ASN A 75 0.09 -0.10 6.97
N VAL A 76 1.26 -0.32 7.56
CA VAL A 76 1.47 -0.21 9.01
C VAL A 76 1.18 1.22 9.49
N LEU A 77 1.66 2.24 8.79
CA LEU A 77 1.37 3.64 9.12
C LEU A 77 -0.12 3.95 8.97
N LEU A 78 -0.73 3.55 7.87
CA LEU A 78 -2.15 3.75 7.61
C LEU A 78 -3.00 3.18 8.75
N LEU A 79 -2.75 1.95 9.16
CA LEU A 79 -3.46 1.31 10.27
C LEU A 79 -3.15 1.97 11.63
N SER A 80 -1.93 2.46 11.82
CA SER A 80 -1.53 3.13 13.07
C SER A 80 -2.29 4.43 13.33
N PHE A 81 -2.67 5.14 12.27
CA PHE A 81 -3.35 6.42 12.37
C PHE A 81 -4.85 6.35 12.05
N TYR A 82 -5.35 5.17 11.68
CA TYR A 82 -6.76 5.00 11.37
C TYR A 82 -7.64 5.29 12.60
N PRO A 83 -8.71 6.10 12.48
CA PRO A 83 -9.52 6.55 13.61
C PRO A 83 -10.58 5.51 14.02
N TYR A 84 -10.15 4.37 14.59
CA TYR A 84 -11.02 3.23 14.94
C TYR A 84 -12.21 3.60 15.84
N ASN A 85 -11.99 4.50 16.79
CA ASN A 85 -12.99 4.86 17.82
C ASN A 85 -13.77 6.15 17.47
N LYS A 86 -13.72 6.58 16.22
CA LYS A 86 -14.42 7.78 15.75
C LYS A 86 -15.63 7.39 14.89
N ASN A 87 -16.53 8.37 14.68
CA ASN A 87 -17.70 8.20 13.84
C ASN A 87 -17.32 7.87 12.37
N LEU A 88 -18.26 7.30 11.63
CA LEU A 88 -18.06 6.87 10.24
C LEU A 88 -17.59 8.01 9.34
N PHE A 89 -18.06 9.24 9.59
CA PHE A 89 -17.64 10.41 8.80
C PHE A 89 -16.13 10.66 8.91
N LYS A 90 -15.55 10.59 10.12
CA LYS A 90 -14.10 10.75 10.33
C LYS A 90 -13.31 9.59 9.73
N GLN A 91 -13.85 8.37 9.78
CA GLN A 91 -13.22 7.22 9.13
C GLN A 91 -13.22 7.37 7.62
N ALA A 92 -14.36 7.77 7.02
CA ALA A 92 -14.46 8.03 5.58
C ALA A 92 -13.52 9.17 5.14
N PHE A 93 -13.49 10.27 5.89
CA PHE A 93 -12.58 11.39 5.59
C PHE A 93 -11.11 10.98 5.63
N TYR A 94 -10.72 10.12 6.58
CA TYR A 94 -9.38 9.56 6.64
C TYR A 94 -9.05 8.70 5.42
N ILE A 95 -9.96 7.80 5.02
CA ILE A 95 -9.79 6.95 3.83
C ILE A 95 -9.64 7.80 2.57
N ILE A 96 -10.48 8.82 2.40
CA ILE A 96 -10.39 9.75 1.26
C ILE A 96 -9.03 10.45 1.25
N GLY A 97 -8.58 10.96 2.40
CA GLY A 97 -7.28 11.61 2.52
C GLY A 97 -6.11 10.68 2.15
N CYS A 98 -6.15 9.42 2.61
CA CYS A 98 -5.16 8.41 2.23
C CYS A 98 -5.22 8.08 0.74
N THR A 99 -6.42 7.94 0.17
CA THR A 99 -6.61 7.69 -1.27
C THR A 99 -6.00 8.82 -2.11
N VAL A 100 -6.29 10.07 -1.75
CA VAL A 100 -5.70 11.23 -2.44
C VAL A 100 -4.17 11.22 -2.34
N GLY A 101 -3.63 10.92 -1.15
CA GLY A 101 -2.18 10.79 -0.96
C GLY A 101 -1.56 9.70 -1.83
N MET A 102 -2.23 8.53 -1.97
CA MET A 102 -1.80 7.44 -2.84
C MET A 102 -1.81 7.86 -4.32
N ILE A 103 -2.87 8.53 -4.78
CA ILE A 103 -2.98 9.03 -6.16
C ILE A 103 -1.87 10.06 -6.47
N ILE A 104 -1.58 10.96 -5.54
CA ILE A 104 -0.48 11.93 -5.70
C ILE A 104 0.85 11.18 -5.81
N TYR A 105 1.11 10.20 -4.95
CA TYR A 105 2.32 9.40 -4.98
C TYR A 105 2.46 8.61 -6.29
N GLU A 106 1.38 7.97 -6.73
CA GLU A 106 1.33 7.26 -8.01
C GLU A 106 1.62 8.20 -9.19
N SER A 107 1.00 9.38 -9.20
CA SER A 107 1.26 10.39 -10.24
C SER A 107 2.72 10.82 -10.30
N ILE A 108 3.42 10.85 -9.16
CA ILE A 108 4.86 11.13 -9.11
C ILE A 108 5.65 9.91 -9.59
N SER A 109 5.20 8.69 -9.30
CA SER A 109 5.88 7.45 -9.70
C SER A 109 5.83 7.18 -11.22
N ILE A 110 4.90 7.82 -11.94
CA ILE A 110 4.76 7.75 -13.40
C ILE A 110 5.73 8.72 -14.13
N LEU A 111 6.43 9.60 -13.41
CA LEU A 111 7.37 10.51 -14.03
C LEU A 111 8.44 9.77 -14.84
N PRO A 112 9.05 10.43 -15.86
CA PRO A 112 10.12 9.84 -16.64
C PRO A 112 11.31 9.40 -15.77
N GLU A 113 12.07 8.41 -16.25
CA GLU A 113 13.36 8.05 -15.64
C GLU A 113 14.32 9.25 -15.53
N PRO A 114 15.13 9.31 -14.51
CA PRO A 114 15.40 8.28 -13.48
C PRO A 114 14.49 8.36 -12.25
N TRP A 115 13.51 9.25 -12.23
CA TRP A 115 12.65 9.50 -11.06
C TRP A 115 11.57 8.43 -10.92
N GLY A 116 10.74 8.25 -11.94
CA GLY A 116 9.65 7.30 -11.92
C GLY A 116 10.10 5.86 -12.07
N PHE A 117 9.19 4.95 -11.78
CA PHE A 117 9.39 3.51 -11.85
C PHE A 117 8.10 2.74 -12.16
N PHE A 118 6.98 3.45 -12.35
CA PHE A 118 5.65 2.87 -12.55
C PHE A 118 5.10 3.30 -13.91
N HIS A 119 4.58 2.35 -14.66
CA HIS A 119 4.06 2.56 -16.00
C HIS A 119 2.62 2.09 -16.11
N LEU A 120 1.76 2.92 -16.69
CA LEU A 120 0.37 2.60 -16.96
C LEU A 120 0.21 1.95 -18.34
N GLY A 121 -0.51 0.83 -18.38
CA GLY A 121 -1.01 0.23 -19.60
C GLY A 121 -2.41 0.75 -19.93
N TRP A 122 -3.42 -0.13 -19.83
CA TRP A 122 -4.82 0.29 -19.94
C TRP A 122 -5.38 0.78 -18.57
N TRP A 123 -4.68 0.49 -17.46
CA TRP A 123 -5.03 1.00 -16.14
C TRP A 123 -4.92 2.52 -16.13
N ASN A 124 -5.82 3.17 -15.41
CA ASN A 124 -5.83 4.62 -15.30
C ASN A 124 -5.88 4.99 -13.81
N VAL A 125 -5.17 6.04 -13.43
CA VAL A 125 -5.16 6.61 -12.07
C VAL A 125 -6.58 6.82 -11.50
N TRP A 126 -7.58 7.06 -12.36
CA TRP A 126 -8.97 7.17 -11.94
C TRP A 126 -9.56 5.87 -11.38
N TYR A 127 -9.05 4.70 -11.78
CA TYR A 127 -9.47 3.43 -11.20
C TYR A 127 -9.02 3.33 -9.75
N ASP A 128 -7.88 3.91 -9.39
CA ASP A 128 -7.35 3.92 -8.03
C ASP A 128 -8.22 4.74 -7.07
N LEU A 129 -8.95 5.74 -7.60
CA LEU A 129 -9.95 6.47 -6.82
C LEU A 129 -11.07 5.56 -6.27
N LEU A 130 -11.39 4.48 -6.99
CA LEU A 130 -12.39 3.48 -6.58
C LEU A 130 -11.75 2.29 -5.86
N VAL A 131 -10.61 1.84 -6.34
CA VAL A 131 -9.96 0.63 -5.84
C VAL A 131 -9.25 0.88 -4.51
N ALA A 132 -8.51 1.99 -4.36
CA ALA A 132 -7.76 2.26 -3.14
C ALA A 132 -8.62 2.32 -1.87
N PRO A 133 -9.81 2.98 -1.84
CA PRO A 133 -10.68 2.91 -0.67
C PRO A 133 -11.10 1.50 -0.31
N ILE A 134 -11.38 0.64 -1.30
CA ILE A 134 -11.76 -0.75 -1.08
C ILE A 134 -10.59 -1.52 -0.48
N LEU A 135 -9.37 -1.35 -1.00
CA LEU A 135 -8.16 -1.98 -0.47
C LEU A 135 -7.89 -1.55 0.97
N ILE A 136 -8.06 -0.26 1.29
CA ILE A 136 -7.93 0.26 2.65
C ILE A 136 -8.98 -0.37 3.58
N LEU A 137 -10.23 -0.50 3.14
CA LEU A 137 -11.29 -1.15 3.94
C LEU A 137 -10.99 -2.63 4.19
N ILE A 138 -10.49 -3.36 3.19
CA ILE A 138 -10.06 -4.76 3.34
C ILE A 138 -8.94 -4.84 4.38
N LEU A 139 -7.93 -3.98 4.29
CA LEU A 139 -6.80 -3.94 5.21
C LEU A 139 -7.25 -3.62 6.64
N VAL A 140 -8.14 -2.64 6.83
CA VAL A 140 -8.72 -2.29 8.14
C VAL A 140 -9.56 -3.44 8.69
N GLY A 141 -10.34 -4.11 7.85
CA GLY A 141 -11.12 -5.31 8.21
C GLY A 141 -10.22 -6.43 8.69
N TYR A 142 -9.16 -6.73 7.93
CA TYR A 142 -8.16 -7.73 8.30
C TYR A 142 -7.52 -7.41 9.66
N TYR A 143 -7.08 -6.17 9.85
CA TYR A 143 -6.46 -5.77 11.12
C TYR A 143 -7.42 -5.91 12.31
N LYS A 144 -8.68 -5.50 12.17
CA LYS A 144 -9.71 -5.70 13.21
C LYS A 144 -9.91 -7.18 13.52
N TRP A 145 -9.89 -8.03 12.50
CA TRP A 145 -10.01 -9.47 12.68
C TRP A 145 -8.82 -10.05 13.45
N ILE A 146 -7.58 -9.69 13.11
CA ILE A 146 -6.38 -10.11 13.86
C ILE A 146 -6.47 -9.65 15.32
N CYS A 147 -6.84 -8.39 15.58
CA CYS A 147 -7.01 -7.89 16.94
C CYS A 147 -8.04 -8.71 17.74
N LYS A 148 -9.11 -9.16 17.09
CA LYS A 148 -10.13 -10.01 17.74
C LYS A 148 -9.62 -11.41 18.08
N LEU A 149 -8.78 -11.99 17.22
CA LEU A 149 -8.19 -13.32 17.47
C LEU A 149 -7.23 -13.33 18.66
N GLU A 150 -6.52 -12.24 18.90
CA GLU A 150 -5.57 -12.15 20.01
C GLU A 150 -6.25 -11.86 21.37
N THR A 151 -7.53 -11.54 21.39
CA THR A 151 -8.30 -11.28 22.63
C THR A 151 -9.07 -12.50 23.13
N VAL A 152 -8.96 -13.64 22.44
CA VAL A 152 -9.50 -14.95 22.85
C VAL A 152 -8.41 -15.76 23.53
#